data_beb33463cb7ac29f5de870476265478b
#
_entry.id   beb33463cb7ac29f5de870476265478b
#
_cell.length_a   1.000
_cell.length_b   1.000
_cell.length_c   1.000
_cell.angle_alpha   90.00
_cell.angle_beta   90.00
_cell.angle_gamma   90.00
#
_symmetry.space_group_name_H-M   'P 1'
#
loop_
_entity.id
_entity.type
_entity.pdbx_description
1 polymer ?
#
loop_
_entity_poly.entity_id
_entity_poly.type
_entity_poly.pdbx_seq_one_letter_code
_entity_poly.pdbx_strand_id
1 'polypeptide(L)'
;MSLPAPSGAPEDLPAPAGSPGTPALVRYALGSAGMGVYVTVPGLLLLYFLTDTLGVSPWLAGLVLLVPKVVDVVLHPFVGFLSDADRARRGSRLRLLAAGCALGPAFVALFAVPGPVADRPWAAALWVAGWFVVGNTLFAAYQVPYLATPTDMDVDYDGRTRVLSFRMVVLTLGILVGGAVAPLLVGDGEPTVAAYTLMALVLGAFTLAFQLVGVGGVGGGGRPRAPAPAPPPP
;
A
#
# COMPACT_ATOMS: atom_id res chain seq x y z
N MET A 1 -54.50 39.07 -12.57
CA MET A 1 -53.19 39.31 -11.95
C MET A 1 -52.42 38.01 -12.12
N SER A 2 -51.74 37.86 -13.28
CA SER A 2 -51.06 36.63 -13.70
C SER A 2 -49.62 36.68 -13.20
N LEU A 3 -49.22 35.68 -12.40
CA LEU A 3 -47.83 35.52 -11.96
C LEU A 3 -46.99 35.13 -13.16
N PRO A 4 -45.79 35.73 -13.35
CA PRO A 4 -44.88 35.31 -14.41
C PRO A 4 -44.32 33.92 -14.09
N ALA A 5 -44.28 33.06 -15.08
CA ALA A 5 -43.68 31.74 -14.99
C ALA A 5 -42.16 31.85 -14.69
N PRO A 6 -41.58 30.99 -13.88
CA PRO A 6 -40.14 30.99 -13.66
C PRO A 6 -39.43 30.54 -14.96
N SER A 7 -38.76 31.47 -15.61
CA SER A 7 -37.84 31.20 -16.73
C SER A 7 -36.51 30.73 -16.17
N GLY A 8 -36.48 29.51 -15.66
CA GLY A 8 -35.26 28.79 -15.38
C GLY A 8 -35.00 27.83 -16.54
N ALA A 9 -34.21 28.26 -17.52
CA ALA A 9 -33.56 27.29 -18.40
C ALA A 9 -32.81 26.29 -17.51
N PRO A 10 -32.83 24.97 -17.79
CA PRO A 10 -32.02 24.03 -17.03
C PRO A 10 -30.58 24.50 -17.19
N GLU A 11 -30.00 24.90 -16.03
CA GLU A 11 -28.60 25.19 -15.91
C GLU A 11 -27.86 23.98 -16.50
N ASP A 12 -27.02 24.20 -17.53
CA ASP A 12 -26.23 23.19 -18.18
C ASP A 12 -25.33 22.53 -17.09
N LEU A 13 -25.88 21.51 -16.43
CA LEU A 13 -25.10 20.66 -15.54
C LEU A 13 -23.96 20.06 -16.39
N PRO A 14 -22.71 20.28 -16.03
CA PRO A 14 -21.59 19.70 -16.75
C PRO A 14 -21.82 18.19 -16.89
N ALA A 15 -21.67 17.70 -18.14
CA ALA A 15 -21.83 16.28 -18.43
C ALA A 15 -21.09 15.43 -17.39
N PRO A 16 -21.70 14.35 -16.87
CA PRO A 16 -21.07 13.53 -15.84
C PRO A 16 -19.70 13.09 -16.35
N ALA A 17 -18.68 13.38 -15.55
CA ALA A 17 -17.31 12.97 -15.83
C ALA A 17 -17.28 11.47 -16.12
N GLY A 18 -16.74 11.09 -17.26
CA GLY A 18 -16.75 9.70 -17.71
C GLY A 18 -16.04 8.80 -16.71
N SER A 19 -16.60 7.64 -16.42
CA SER A 19 -15.93 6.62 -15.58
C SER A 19 -14.56 6.29 -16.18
N PRO A 20 -13.52 6.11 -15.34
CA PRO A 20 -12.19 5.76 -15.82
C PRO A 20 -12.27 4.49 -16.66
N GLY A 21 -11.58 4.47 -17.81
CA GLY A 21 -11.59 3.31 -18.69
C GLY A 21 -11.18 2.04 -17.94
N THR A 22 -11.82 0.91 -18.22
CA THR A 22 -11.57 -0.39 -17.58
C THR A 22 -10.08 -0.72 -17.41
N PRO A 23 -9.17 -0.49 -18.40
CA PRO A 23 -7.76 -0.81 -18.24
C PRO A 23 -7.04 0.05 -17.18
N ALA A 24 -7.40 1.31 -17.01
CA ALA A 24 -6.82 2.17 -15.97
C ALA A 24 -7.29 1.72 -14.58
N LEU A 25 -8.56 1.36 -14.46
CA LEU A 25 -9.14 0.81 -13.25
C LEU A 25 -8.44 -0.48 -12.81
N VAL A 26 -8.25 -1.42 -13.75
CA VAL A 26 -7.57 -2.69 -13.48
C VAL A 26 -6.12 -2.46 -13.06
N ARG A 27 -5.37 -1.62 -13.77
CA ARG A 27 -3.99 -1.28 -13.40
C ARG A 27 -3.90 -0.68 -11.99
N TYR A 28 -4.80 0.26 -11.69
CA TYR A 28 -4.88 0.82 -10.35
C TYR A 28 -5.17 -0.27 -9.32
N ALA A 29 -6.19 -1.10 -9.51
CA ALA A 29 -6.58 -2.13 -8.55
C ALA A 29 -5.45 -3.15 -8.31
N LEU A 30 -4.71 -3.55 -9.37
CA LEU A 30 -3.60 -4.51 -9.28
C LEU A 30 -2.52 -4.06 -8.30
N GLY A 31 -2.27 -2.75 -8.16
CA GLY A 31 -1.32 -2.24 -7.16
C GLY A 31 -1.63 -2.63 -5.71
N SER A 32 -2.85 -3.08 -5.42
CA SER A 32 -3.25 -3.53 -4.07
C SER A 32 -2.84 -4.97 -3.76
N ALA A 33 -2.51 -5.80 -4.76
CA ALA A 33 -2.16 -7.20 -4.54
C ALA A 33 -0.91 -7.36 -3.65
N GLY A 34 0.14 -6.60 -3.93
CA GLY A 34 1.35 -6.59 -3.11
C GLY A 34 1.13 -6.10 -1.68
N MET A 35 0.18 -5.16 -1.49
CA MET A 35 -0.20 -4.70 -0.16
C MET A 35 -0.85 -5.82 0.66
N GLY A 36 -1.71 -6.64 0.02
CA GLY A 36 -2.33 -7.80 0.66
C GLY A 36 -1.29 -8.82 1.16
N VAL A 37 -0.28 -9.11 0.35
CA VAL A 37 0.85 -9.97 0.74
C VAL A 37 1.58 -9.41 1.96
N TYR A 38 1.96 -8.12 1.93
CA TYR A 38 2.70 -7.50 3.03
C TYR A 38 1.91 -7.47 4.34
N VAL A 39 0.60 -7.24 4.30
CA VAL A 39 -0.25 -7.24 5.51
C VAL A 39 -0.34 -8.63 6.12
N THR A 40 -0.37 -9.68 5.30
CA THR A 40 -0.66 -11.05 5.74
C THR A 40 0.60 -11.77 6.21
N VAL A 41 1.67 -11.75 5.44
CA VAL A 41 2.84 -12.63 5.67
C VAL A 41 3.58 -12.32 6.97
N PRO A 42 3.89 -11.06 7.34
CA PRO A 42 4.49 -10.77 8.63
C PRO A 42 3.57 -11.15 9.81
N GLY A 43 2.26 -10.91 9.67
CA GLY A 43 1.28 -11.29 10.69
C GLY A 43 1.20 -12.80 10.93
N LEU A 44 1.43 -13.60 9.88
CA LEU A 44 1.33 -15.05 9.93
C LEU A 44 2.63 -15.72 10.35
N LEU A 45 3.77 -15.28 9.82
CA LEU A 45 5.03 -16.04 9.88
C LEU A 45 6.13 -15.36 10.70
N LEU A 46 6.04 -14.04 10.97
CA LEU A 46 7.17 -13.33 11.58
C LEU A 46 7.47 -13.78 13.01
N LEU A 47 6.42 -14.15 13.78
CA LEU A 47 6.62 -14.69 15.13
C LEU A 47 7.37 -16.02 15.08
N TYR A 48 6.93 -16.96 14.24
CA TYR A 48 7.58 -18.26 14.05
C TYR A 48 9.02 -18.12 13.54
N PHE A 49 9.24 -17.22 12.60
CA PHE A 49 10.58 -16.91 12.11
C PHE A 49 11.51 -16.44 13.23
N LEU A 50 11.03 -15.55 14.11
CA LEU A 50 11.82 -15.05 15.24
C LEU A 50 12.10 -16.12 16.28
N THR A 51 11.07 -16.90 16.68
CA THR A 51 11.19 -17.86 17.79
C THR A 51 11.84 -19.18 17.36
N ASP A 52 11.34 -19.77 16.27
CA ASP A 52 11.68 -21.14 15.91
C ASP A 52 12.89 -21.21 14.97
N THR A 53 13.12 -20.16 14.15
CA THR A 53 14.25 -20.13 13.21
C THR A 53 15.44 -19.35 13.76
N LEU A 54 15.22 -18.19 14.39
CA LEU A 54 16.28 -17.31 14.87
C LEU A 54 16.57 -17.48 16.37
N GLY A 55 15.81 -18.32 17.07
CA GLY A 55 16.02 -18.59 18.51
C GLY A 55 15.79 -17.35 19.40
N VAL A 56 15.04 -16.35 18.94
CA VAL A 56 14.70 -15.16 19.71
C VAL A 56 13.70 -15.53 20.79
N SER A 57 13.93 -15.10 22.04
CA SER A 57 12.98 -15.38 23.12
C SER A 57 11.58 -14.81 22.80
N PRO A 58 10.49 -15.51 23.17
CA PRO A 58 9.12 -15.08 22.86
C PRO A 58 8.79 -13.66 23.35
N TRP A 59 9.32 -13.27 24.49
CA TRP A 59 9.19 -11.91 25.02
C TRP A 59 9.78 -10.85 24.06
N LEU A 60 11.02 -11.08 23.61
CA LEU A 60 11.71 -10.17 22.69
C LEU A 60 11.03 -10.17 21.31
N ALA A 61 10.59 -11.32 20.83
CA ALA A 61 9.81 -11.43 19.59
C ALA A 61 8.50 -10.65 19.67
N GLY A 62 7.81 -10.68 20.81
CA GLY A 62 6.62 -9.85 21.04
C GLY A 62 6.92 -8.36 20.96
N LEU A 63 8.05 -7.89 21.50
CA LEU A 63 8.48 -6.49 21.37
C LEU A 63 8.82 -6.13 19.93
N VAL A 64 9.48 -6.99 19.18
CA VAL A 64 9.78 -6.80 17.75
C VAL A 64 8.50 -6.63 16.93
N LEU A 65 7.42 -7.32 17.27
CA LEU A 65 6.13 -7.18 16.61
C LEU A 65 5.36 -5.92 17.05
N LEU A 66 5.47 -5.54 18.32
CA LEU A 66 4.73 -4.44 18.91
C LEU A 66 5.29 -3.07 18.51
N VAL A 67 6.61 -2.88 18.61
CA VAL A 67 7.26 -1.58 18.39
C VAL A 67 6.93 -0.98 17.02
N PRO A 68 7.03 -1.73 15.90
CA PRO A 68 6.66 -1.20 14.59
C PRO A 68 5.17 -0.82 14.48
N LYS A 69 4.28 -1.49 15.21
CA LYS A 69 2.85 -1.16 15.24
C LYS A 69 2.58 0.17 15.95
N VAL A 70 3.30 0.44 17.04
CA VAL A 70 3.22 1.74 17.72
C VAL A 70 3.75 2.85 16.81
N VAL A 71 4.87 2.63 16.14
CA VAL A 71 5.45 3.57 15.17
C VAL A 71 4.48 3.83 14.02
N ASP A 72 3.78 2.81 13.53
CA ASP A 72 2.82 2.88 12.43
C ASP A 72 1.66 3.86 12.72
N VAL A 73 1.14 3.86 13.95
CA VAL A 73 0.08 4.80 14.38
C VAL A 73 0.52 6.26 14.24
N VAL A 74 1.79 6.56 14.52
CA VAL A 74 2.35 7.92 14.39
C VAL A 74 2.69 8.25 12.94
N LEU A 75 3.19 7.28 12.18
CA LEU A 75 3.64 7.47 10.80
C LEU A 75 2.49 7.77 9.83
N HIS A 76 1.33 7.15 10.00
CA HIS A 76 0.21 7.32 9.06
C HIS A 76 -0.25 8.78 8.92
N PRO A 77 -0.51 9.56 9.99
CA PRO A 77 -0.85 10.98 9.88
C PRO A 77 0.29 11.81 9.26
N PHE A 78 1.55 11.50 9.63
CA PHE A 78 2.71 12.22 9.10
C PHE A 78 2.88 11.99 7.58
N VAL A 79 2.74 10.74 7.13
CA VAL A 79 2.78 10.40 5.70
C VAL A 79 1.60 11.04 4.96
N GLY A 80 0.42 11.14 5.59
CA GLY A 80 -0.73 11.86 5.05
C GLY A 80 -0.40 13.32 4.78
N PHE A 81 0.12 14.02 5.77
CA PHE A 81 0.56 15.41 5.62
C PHE A 81 1.62 15.59 4.52
N LEU A 82 2.62 14.69 4.47
CA LEU A 82 3.66 14.72 3.44
C LEU A 82 3.09 14.50 2.03
N SER A 83 2.14 13.58 1.90
CA SER A 83 1.42 13.28 0.65
C SER A 83 0.63 14.48 0.14
N ASP A 84 -0.06 15.19 1.04
CA ASP A 84 -0.84 16.38 0.69
C ASP A 84 0.07 17.56 0.35
N ALA A 85 1.18 17.72 1.07
CA ALA A 85 2.19 18.74 0.78
C ALA A 85 2.87 18.51 -0.59
N ASP A 86 3.19 17.26 -0.95
CA ASP A 86 3.78 16.92 -2.25
C ASP A 86 2.78 17.21 -3.39
N ARG A 87 1.51 16.87 -3.18
CA ARG A 87 0.45 17.22 -4.13
C ARG A 87 0.29 18.73 -4.29
N ALA A 88 0.24 19.49 -3.21
CA ALA A 88 0.07 20.94 -3.24
C ALA A 88 1.22 21.64 -3.98
N ARG A 89 2.45 21.13 -3.81
CA ARG A 89 3.65 21.74 -4.42
C ARG A 89 3.88 21.30 -5.87
N ARG A 90 3.49 20.08 -6.25
CA ARG A 90 3.90 19.44 -7.51
C ARG A 90 2.74 18.91 -8.36
N GLY A 91 1.52 19.02 -7.87
CA GLY A 91 0.32 18.51 -8.55
C GLY A 91 0.20 16.99 -8.60
N SER A 92 1.12 16.24 -7.95
CA SER A 92 1.14 14.77 -8.03
C SER A 92 1.67 14.13 -6.76
N ARG A 93 1.11 12.97 -6.37
CA ARG A 93 1.55 12.12 -5.25
C ARG A 93 2.48 10.98 -5.70
N LEU A 94 2.86 10.96 -6.99
CA LEU A 94 3.60 9.84 -7.59
C LEU A 94 4.96 9.57 -6.96
N ARG A 95 5.64 10.59 -6.42
CA ARG A 95 6.96 10.41 -5.82
C ARG A 95 6.91 9.57 -4.56
N LEU A 96 5.96 9.88 -3.68
CA LEU A 96 5.78 9.14 -2.43
C LEU A 96 5.32 7.71 -2.73
N LEU A 97 4.40 7.56 -3.70
CA LEU A 97 3.94 6.27 -4.18
C LEU A 97 5.08 5.44 -4.78
N ALA A 98 5.94 6.04 -5.59
CA ALA A 98 7.11 5.38 -6.18
C ALA A 98 8.15 4.99 -5.10
N ALA A 99 8.38 5.84 -4.10
CA ALA A 99 9.23 5.51 -2.96
C ALA A 99 8.68 4.31 -2.18
N GLY A 100 7.35 4.20 -2.04
CA GLY A 100 6.69 3.06 -1.42
C GLY A 100 6.90 1.74 -2.15
N CYS A 101 7.27 1.73 -3.43
CA CYS A 101 7.62 0.50 -4.17
C CYS A 101 8.89 -0.19 -3.62
N ALA A 102 9.72 0.52 -2.83
CA ALA A 102 10.82 -0.09 -2.09
C ALA A 102 10.35 -1.07 -1.00
N LEU A 103 9.04 -1.20 -0.78
CA LEU A 103 8.45 -2.19 0.13
C LEU A 103 8.83 -3.62 -0.24
N GLY A 104 8.85 -3.98 -1.54
CA GLY A 104 9.27 -5.32 -1.98
C GLY A 104 10.67 -5.69 -1.52
N PRO A 105 11.71 -4.90 -1.84
CA PRO A 105 13.07 -5.09 -1.32
C PRO A 105 13.17 -5.06 0.21
N ALA A 106 12.43 -4.18 0.89
CA ALA A 106 12.42 -4.12 2.35
C ALA A 106 11.80 -5.39 2.97
N PHE A 107 10.77 -5.95 2.33
CA PHE A 107 10.18 -7.23 2.72
C PHE A 107 11.16 -8.38 2.57
N VAL A 108 11.99 -8.38 1.52
CA VAL A 108 13.08 -9.36 1.38
C VAL A 108 14.09 -9.21 2.51
N ALA A 109 14.55 -8.00 2.81
CA ALA A 109 15.53 -7.74 3.85
C ALA A 109 15.01 -8.10 5.26
N LEU A 110 13.70 -8.03 5.48
CA LEU A 110 13.06 -8.43 6.75
C LEU A 110 13.31 -9.90 7.08
N PHE A 111 13.25 -10.80 6.09
CA PHE A 111 13.42 -12.24 6.25
C PHE A 111 14.82 -12.75 5.85
N ALA A 112 15.57 -11.97 5.07
CA ALA A 112 16.94 -12.30 4.66
C ALA A 112 17.94 -11.83 5.71
N VAL A 113 17.97 -12.50 6.87
CA VAL A 113 18.91 -12.19 7.95
C VAL A 113 20.29 -12.75 7.60
N PRO A 114 21.38 -11.93 7.56
CA PRO A 114 22.73 -12.42 7.30
C PRO A 114 23.19 -13.42 8.38
N GLY A 115 23.92 -14.48 7.99
CA GLY A 115 24.37 -15.54 8.89
C GLY A 115 25.03 -15.04 10.19
N PRO A 116 26.03 -14.13 10.15
CA PRO A 116 26.65 -13.61 11.38
C PRO A 116 25.70 -12.86 12.32
N VAL A 117 24.57 -12.37 11.79
CA VAL A 117 23.50 -11.71 12.55
C VAL A 117 22.52 -12.76 13.08
N ALA A 118 22.17 -13.76 12.25
CA ALA A 118 21.26 -14.85 12.62
C ALA A 118 21.78 -15.70 13.79
N ASP A 119 23.10 -15.87 13.89
CA ASP A 119 23.75 -16.61 14.97
C ASP A 119 23.61 -15.94 16.37
N ARG A 120 23.10 -14.70 16.41
CA ARG A 120 22.94 -13.91 17.63
C ARG A 120 21.50 -13.47 17.79
N PRO A 121 20.68 -14.11 18.64
CA PRO A 121 19.25 -13.82 18.75
C PRO A 121 18.90 -12.34 18.95
N TRP A 122 19.66 -11.60 19.78
CA TRP A 122 19.41 -10.18 19.99
C TRP A 122 19.71 -9.32 18.74
N ALA A 123 20.77 -9.68 17.97
CA ALA A 123 21.12 -8.96 16.75
C ALA A 123 20.10 -9.26 15.63
N ALA A 124 19.65 -10.50 15.53
CA ALA A 124 18.57 -10.90 14.65
C ALA A 124 17.26 -10.17 14.98
N ALA A 125 16.91 -10.05 16.27
CA ALA A 125 15.75 -9.28 16.71
C ALA A 125 15.83 -7.80 16.28
N LEU A 126 16.99 -7.16 16.46
CA LEU A 126 17.19 -5.76 16.04
C LEU A 126 17.15 -5.61 14.51
N TRP A 127 17.71 -6.54 13.76
CA TRP A 127 17.64 -6.56 12.29
C TRP A 127 16.19 -6.62 11.81
N VAL A 128 15.44 -7.59 12.32
CA VAL A 128 14.03 -7.79 11.96
C VAL A 128 13.19 -6.59 12.39
N ALA A 129 13.36 -6.07 13.62
CA ALA A 129 12.65 -4.89 14.08
C ALA A 129 12.91 -3.67 13.21
N GLY A 130 14.17 -3.42 12.86
CA GLY A 130 14.58 -2.31 12.01
C GLY A 130 13.94 -2.38 10.62
N TRP A 131 14.05 -3.53 9.95
CA TRP A 131 13.43 -3.72 8.64
C TRP A 131 11.90 -3.76 8.67
N PHE A 132 11.31 -4.18 9.78
CA PHE A 132 9.86 -4.13 9.96
C PHE A 132 9.36 -2.68 10.11
N VAL A 133 10.08 -1.82 10.83
CA VAL A 133 9.79 -0.37 10.87
C VAL A 133 9.95 0.27 9.50
N VAL A 134 11.03 -0.03 8.77
CA VAL A 134 11.25 0.45 7.40
C VAL A 134 10.13 -0.02 6.48
N GLY A 135 9.77 -1.30 6.53
CA GLY A 135 8.69 -1.88 5.74
C GLY A 135 7.34 -1.20 6.02
N ASN A 136 6.97 -0.99 7.28
CA ASN A 136 5.72 -0.29 7.63
C ASN A 136 5.74 1.17 7.15
N THR A 137 6.90 1.85 7.23
CA THR A 137 7.03 3.21 6.69
C THR A 137 6.83 3.26 5.19
N LEU A 138 7.43 2.33 4.44
CA LEU A 138 7.26 2.21 2.99
C LEU A 138 5.84 1.77 2.61
N PHE A 139 5.24 0.90 3.41
CA PHE A 139 3.83 0.52 3.26
C PHE A 139 2.92 1.73 3.41
N ALA A 140 3.10 2.56 4.45
CA ALA A 140 2.35 3.79 4.63
C ALA A 140 2.61 4.78 3.48
N ALA A 141 3.87 4.93 3.03
CA ALA A 141 4.25 5.79 1.91
C ALA A 141 3.60 5.38 0.58
N TYR A 142 3.30 4.08 0.39
CA TYR A 142 2.53 3.59 -0.74
C TYR A 142 1.03 3.73 -0.50
N GLN A 143 0.53 3.24 0.62
CA GLN A 143 -0.90 3.09 0.91
C GLN A 143 -1.63 4.44 1.00
N VAL A 144 -1.05 5.41 1.70
CA VAL A 144 -1.74 6.69 1.95
C VAL A 144 -2.02 7.46 0.66
N PRO A 145 -1.02 7.76 -0.21
CA PRO A 145 -1.30 8.44 -1.48
C PRO A 145 -2.14 7.58 -2.44
N TYR A 146 -1.99 6.25 -2.38
CA TYR A 146 -2.76 5.33 -3.20
C TYR A 146 -4.25 5.37 -2.86
N LEU A 147 -4.62 5.41 -1.57
CA LEU A 147 -6.00 5.55 -1.11
C LEU A 147 -6.61 6.92 -1.45
N ALA A 148 -5.80 7.95 -1.51
CA ALA A 148 -6.24 9.28 -1.87
C ALA A 148 -6.44 9.47 -3.38
N THR A 149 -5.88 8.60 -4.23
CA THR A 149 -5.95 8.70 -5.70
C THR A 149 -7.39 8.75 -6.26
N PRO A 150 -8.37 7.93 -5.81
CA PRO A 150 -9.75 8.01 -6.32
C PRO A 150 -10.45 9.34 -6.04
N THR A 151 -10.01 10.11 -5.03
CA THR A 151 -10.55 11.45 -4.77
C THR A 151 -10.01 12.49 -5.75
N ASP A 152 -8.88 12.18 -6.40
CA ASP A 152 -8.21 13.03 -7.37
C ASP A 152 -8.70 12.76 -8.80
N MET A 153 -9.40 11.63 -9.01
CA MET A 153 -10.01 11.26 -10.28
C MET A 153 -11.33 12.03 -10.46
N ASP A 154 -11.58 12.48 -11.68
CA ASP A 154 -12.84 13.14 -12.04
C ASP A 154 -13.92 12.08 -12.32
N VAL A 155 -14.32 11.38 -11.25
CA VAL A 155 -15.32 10.32 -11.25
C VAL A 155 -16.49 10.69 -10.33
N ASP A 156 -17.69 10.29 -10.72
CA ASP A 156 -18.89 10.40 -9.92
C ASP A 156 -18.82 9.46 -8.66
N TYR A 157 -19.82 9.53 -7.82
CA TYR A 157 -19.90 8.70 -6.61
C TYR A 157 -19.88 7.21 -6.92
N ASP A 158 -20.59 6.78 -7.94
CA ASP A 158 -20.68 5.37 -8.35
C ASP A 158 -19.36 4.87 -8.94
N GLY A 159 -18.69 5.70 -9.74
CA GLY A 159 -17.35 5.42 -10.25
C GLY A 159 -16.32 5.26 -9.15
N ARG A 160 -16.34 6.11 -8.11
CA ARG A 160 -15.46 5.99 -6.95
C ARG A 160 -15.71 4.68 -6.18
N THR A 161 -16.97 4.34 -5.93
CA THR A 161 -17.36 3.10 -5.27
C THR A 161 -16.87 1.89 -6.06
N ARG A 162 -17.01 1.91 -7.38
CA ARG A 162 -16.52 0.85 -8.27
C ARG A 162 -15.00 0.69 -8.19
N VAL A 163 -14.22 1.79 -8.23
CA VAL A 163 -12.76 1.78 -8.10
C VAL A 163 -12.34 1.13 -6.79
N LEU A 164 -12.96 1.55 -5.67
CA LEU A 164 -12.64 1.02 -4.35
C LEU A 164 -13.03 -0.46 -4.19
N SER A 165 -14.16 -0.89 -4.76
CA SER A 165 -14.59 -2.28 -4.74
C SER A 165 -13.62 -3.19 -5.49
N PHE A 166 -13.22 -2.81 -6.71
CA PHE A 166 -12.21 -3.57 -7.46
C PHE A 166 -10.89 -3.67 -6.71
N ARG A 167 -10.45 -2.56 -6.09
CA ARG A 167 -9.26 -2.54 -5.26
C ARG A 167 -9.36 -3.53 -4.09
N MET A 168 -10.51 -3.56 -3.39
CA MET A 168 -10.71 -4.47 -2.25
C MET A 168 -10.66 -5.93 -2.68
N VAL A 169 -11.25 -6.29 -3.82
CA VAL A 169 -11.16 -7.66 -4.38
C VAL A 169 -9.70 -8.05 -4.63
N VAL A 170 -8.92 -7.18 -5.29
CA VAL A 170 -7.50 -7.46 -5.58
C VAL A 170 -6.67 -7.52 -4.31
N LEU A 171 -6.93 -6.65 -3.32
CA LEU A 171 -6.30 -6.72 -2.00
C LEU A 171 -6.54 -8.08 -1.33
N THR A 172 -7.80 -8.54 -1.33
CA THR A 172 -8.19 -9.85 -0.76
C THR A 172 -7.49 -11.00 -1.48
N LEU A 173 -7.38 -10.95 -2.81
CA LEU A 173 -6.60 -11.94 -3.56
C LEU A 173 -5.12 -11.92 -3.16
N GLY A 174 -4.54 -10.74 -2.93
CA GLY A 174 -3.18 -10.60 -2.38
C GLY A 174 -3.02 -11.22 -0.99
N ILE A 175 -4.01 -11.04 -0.11
CA ILE A 175 -4.06 -11.68 1.22
C ILE A 175 -4.08 -13.19 1.09
N LEU A 176 -4.93 -13.73 0.19
CA LEU A 176 -5.01 -15.17 -0.06
C LEU A 176 -3.72 -15.73 -0.64
N VAL A 177 -3.10 -15.04 -1.59
CA VAL A 177 -1.79 -15.42 -2.14
C VAL A 177 -0.73 -15.42 -1.04
N GLY A 178 -0.64 -14.37 -0.23
CA GLY A 178 0.31 -14.32 0.89
C GLY A 178 0.06 -15.42 1.92
N GLY A 179 -1.20 -15.66 2.29
CA GLY A 179 -1.58 -16.67 3.28
C GLY A 179 -1.36 -18.11 2.83
N ALA A 180 -1.54 -18.39 1.52
CA ALA A 180 -1.38 -19.73 0.99
C ALA A 180 0.05 -20.01 0.51
N VAL A 181 0.66 -19.08 -0.24
CA VAL A 181 1.97 -19.31 -0.88
C VAL A 181 3.11 -19.20 0.12
N ALA A 182 3.03 -18.32 1.12
CA ALA A 182 4.11 -18.14 2.07
C ALA A 182 4.41 -19.41 2.89
N PRO A 183 3.44 -20.09 3.53
CA PRO A 183 3.70 -21.35 4.23
C PRO A 183 4.19 -22.46 3.28
N LEU A 184 3.65 -22.55 2.07
CA LEU A 184 4.07 -23.55 1.07
C LEU A 184 5.55 -23.39 0.67
N LEU A 185 6.05 -22.14 0.57
CA LEU A 185 7.45 -21.86 0.24
C LEU A 185 8.40 -22.09 1.42
N VAL A 186 7.93 -21.90 2.64
CA VAL A 186 8.70 -22.23 3.86
C VAL A 186 8.78 -23.73 4.03
N GLY A 187 7.72 -24.47 3.67
CA GLY A 187 7.64 -25.93 3.75
C GLY A 187 7.33 -26.47 5.15
N ASP A 188 7.07 -27.79 5.21
CA ASP A 188 6.67 -28.50 6.44
C ASP A 188 7.89 -29.04 7.24
N GLY A 189 9.11 -28.80 6.78
CA GLY A 189 10.34 -29.23 7.42
C GLY A 189 10.81 -28.29 8.54
N GLU A 190 12.05 -28.53 9.05
CA GLU A 190 12.66 -27.57 9.97
C GLU A 190 12.84 -26.21 9.26
N PRO A 191 12.24 -25.13 9.80
CA PRO A 191 12.24 -23.84 9.13
C PRO A 191 13.64 -23.23 9.15
N THR A 192 14.22 -23.01 7.95
CA THR A 192 15.54 -22.41 7.80
C THR A 192 15.45 -20.96 7.35
N VAL A 193 16.46 -20.15 7.69
CA VAL A 193 16.60 -18.77 7.20
C VAL A 193 16.57 -18.74 5.65
N ALA A 194 17.13 -19.75 4.99
CA ALA A 194 17.13 -19.85 3.53
C ALA A 194 15.73 -20.04 2.96
N ALA A 195 14.87 -20.85 3.58
CA ALA A 195 13.47 -21.05 3.16
C ALA A 195 12.66 -19.74 3.29
N TYR A 196 12.79 -19.04 4.42
CA TYR A 196 12.17 -17.72 4.60
C TYR A 196 12.70 -16.67 3.62
N THR A 197 14.00 -16.70 3.32
CA THR A 197 14.60 -15.80 2.31
C THR A 197 14.04 -16.08 0.91
N LEU A 198 13.91 -17.34 0.53
CA LEU A 198 13.31 -17.73 -0.76
C LEU A 198 11.85 -17.26 -0.85
N MET A 199 11.07 -17.51 0.20
CA MET A 199 9.69 -17.05 0.32
C MET A 199 9.62 -15.51 0.15
N ALA A 200 10.50 -14.79 0.85
CA ALA A 200 10.53 -13.33 0.79
C ALA A 200 10.98 -12.80 -0.58
N LEU A 201 11.90 -13.48 -1.27
CA LEU A 201 12.28 -13.12 -2.64
C LEU A 201 11.12 -13.27 -3.63
N VAL A 202 10.40 -14.38 -3.57
CA VAL A 202 9.26 -14.63 -4.46
C VAL A 202 8.13 -13.63 -4.19
N LEU A 203 7.71 -13.49 -2.94
CA LEU A 203 6.61 -12.61 -2.56
C LEU A 203 7.00 -11.12 -2.58
N GLY A 204 8.25 -10.79 -2.33
CA GLY A 204 8.78 -9.43 -2.46
C GLY A 204 8.85 -8.99 -3.92
N ALA A 205 9.29 -9.87 -4.83
CA ALA A 205 9.25 -9.61 -6.27
C ALA A 205 7.80 -9.46 -6.78
N PHE A 206 6.88 -10.29 -6.32
CA PHE A 206 5.45 -10.16 -6.58
C PHE A 206 4.93 -8.78 -6.10
N THR A 207 5.23 -8.42 -4.86
CA THR A 207 4.82 -7.13 -4.26
C THR A 207 5.34 -5.96 -5.09
N LEU A 208 6.63 -5.95 -5.42
CA LEU A 208 7.25 -4.90 -6.24
C LEU A 208 6.61 -4.80 -7.63
N ALA A 209 6.43 -5.93 -8.32
CA ALA A 209 5.86 -5.96 -9.66
C ALA A 209 4.45 -5.37 -9.69
N PHE A 210 3.58 -5.77 -8.78
CA PHE A 210 2.20 -5.28 -8.70
C PHE A 210 2.12 -3.81 -8.26
N GLN A 211 2.99 -3.37 -7.36
CA GLN A 211 3.08 -1.96 -6.97
C GLN A 211 3.52 -1.07 -8.14
N LEU A 212 4.51 -1.49 -8.94
CA LEU A 212 4.94 -0.75 -10.13
C LEU A 212 3.82 -0.64 -11.17
N VAL A 213 3.04 -1.71 -11.38
CA VAL A 213 1.84 -1.67 -12.24
C VAL A 213 0.82 -0.66 -11.69
N GLY A 214 0.61 -0.63 -10.37
CA GLY A 214 -0.28 0.32 -9.71
C GLY A 214 0.16 1.78 -9.87
N VAL A 215 1.46 2.06 -9.72
CA VAL A 215 2.04 3.41 -9.96
C VAL A 215 1.79 3.84 -11.40
N GLY A 216 1.99 2.95 -12.38
CA GLY A 216 1.68 3.22 -13.79
C GLY A 216 0.20 3.50 -14.04
N GLY A 217 -0.70 2.86 -13.29
CA GLY A 217 -2.15 3.12 -13.35
C GLY A 217 -2.54 4.50 -12.81
N VAL A 218 -1.90 4.94 -11.74
CA VAL A 218 -2.10 6.28 -11.16
C VAL A 218 -1.58 7.37 -12.08
N GLY A 219 -0.41 7.18 -12.69
CA GLY A 219 0.22 8.17 -13.60
C GLY A 219 -0.51 8.35 -14.94
N GLY A 220 -1.23 7.33 -15.41
CA GLY A 220 -1.92 7.35 -16.72
C GLY A 220 -3.40 7.75 -16.66
N GLY A 221 -3.98 7.86 -15.46
CA GLY A 221 -5.44 7.94 -15.30
C GLY A 221 -6.06 9.34 -15.11
N GLY A 222 -5.29 10.41 -15.04
CA GLY A 222 -5.91 11.70 -14.77
C GLY A 222 -5.11 12.91 -15.22
N ARG A 223 -5.66 13.70 -16.11
CA ARG A 223 -5.31 15.13 -16.18
C ARG A 223 -5.65 15.75 -14.82
N PRO A 224 -4.75 16.51 -14.21
CA PRO A 224 -5.08 17.23 -12.99
C PRO A 224 -6.35 18.07 -13.23
N ARG A 225 -7.33 17.94 -12.34
CA ARG A 225 -8.49 18.83 -12.35
C ARG A 225 -7.96 20.26 -12.28
N ALA A 226 -8.29 21.07 -13.26
CA ALA A 226 -8.01 22.50 -13.22
C ALA A 226 -8.55 23.08 -11.90
N PRO A 227 -7.83 23.97 -11.21
CA PRO A 227 -8.34 24.64 -10.03
C PRO A 227 -9.71 25.24 -10.35
N ALA A 228 -10.70 25.04 -9.48
CA ALA A 228 -12.00 25.67 -9.62
C ALA A 228 -11.79 27.19 -9.82
N PRO A 229 -12.49 27.83 -10.78
CA PRO A 229 -12.42 29.28 -10.92
C PRO A 229 -12.75 29.94 -9.59
N ALA A 230 -11.95 30.95 -9.22
CA ALA A 230 -12.20 31.73 -8.02
C ALA A 230 -13.64 32.26 -8.05
N PRO A 231 -14.37 32.26 -6.93
CA PRO A 231 -15.69 32.84 -6.88
C PRO A 231 -15.60 34.31 -7.34
N PRO A 232 -16.60 34.83 -8.07
CA PRO A 232 -16.61 36.23 -8.49
C PRO A 232 -16.48 37.12 -7.25
N PRO A 233 -15.78 38.25 -7.35
CA PRO A 233 -15.67 39.20 -6.26
C PRO A 233 -17.05 39.72 -5.86
N PRO A 234 -17.28 40.03 -4.57
CA PRO A 234 -18.55 40.51 -4.05
C PRO A 234 -18.97 41.83 -4.67
#